data_c7a536e5996a25dbaf0b003cb30e5376
#
_entry.id   c7a536e5996a25dbaf0b003cb30e5376
#
_cell.length_a   1.000
_cell.length_b   1.000
_cell.length_c   1.000
_cell.angle_alpha   90.00
_cell.angle_beta   90.00
_cell.angle_gamma   90.00
#
_symmetry.space_group_name_H-M   'P 1'
#
loop_
_entity.id
_entity.type
_entity.pdbx_description
1 polymer ?
#
loop_
_entity_poly.entity_id
_entity_poly.type
_entity_poly.pdbx_seq_one_letter_code
_entity_poly.pdbx_strand_id
1 'polypeptide(L)'
;LQEESFAQFAGVCRLVWNLALEQRRHHWRNYQARTGDNLNYVTQARELTALRREVDFVRAVSQTCEQYALKALDDAYRRFFKGLGGYPQPKKKGVNDAFTFNGREIVVERLNRRWGRVRLPKIGWVRFRMTRNLSGKITEATVRLTPLGWQISIGCKDCDVQDFAKDGTVGIDRGVAVPLMLSDGASYTMPEMLAVLDRKARKAQRILARRKRGSNRHALARRRVVALKAKAARIRKHWAHETTTAICRNYGTVVIERLRTRDMTKSASGTMENPGKNVAQKRGLNRAILNVGWHQIETMLFYKAHQVVKVDPRFTSQTCSCCGAVDSRSRKNQASFVCTTCGFHANADHNAALNILHKGNTPVVEPSARMALKRELSGKPEILGL
;
A
#
# COMPACT_ATOMS: atom_id res chain seq x y z
N LEU A 1 31.40 6.12 -1.66
CA LEU A 1 31.41 6.64 -0.27
C LEU A 1 30.00 6.73 0.32
N GLN A 2 29.06 7.56 -0.20
CA GLN A 2 27.71 7.70 0.45
C GLN A 2 26.85 6.44 0.32
N GLU A 3 26.83 5.78 -0.83
CA GLU A 3 26.08 4.53 -1.02
C GLU A 3 26.63 3.40 -0.15
N GLU A 4 27.92 3.36 0.08
CA GLU A 4 28.58 2.41 0.99
C GLU A 4 28.14 2.67 2.44
N SER A 5 28.13 3.93 2.87
CA SER A 5 27.62 4.29 4.18
C SER A 5 26.14 3.91 4.35
N PHE A 6 25.31 4.14 3.34
CA PHE A 6 23.90 3.70 3.38
C PHE A 6 23.78 2.16 3.46
N ALA A 7 24.61 1.43 2.72
CA ALA A 7 24.63 -0.03 2.76
C ALA A 7 25.07 -0.55 4.15
N GLN A 8 26.07 0.12 4.77
CA GLN A 8 26.52 -0.18 6.12
C GLN A 8 25.41 0.05 7.16
N PHE A 9 24.79 1.24 7.15
CA PHE A 9 23.69 1.55 8.07
C PHE A 9 22.52 0.56 7.93
N ALA A 10 22.10 0.28 6.70
CA ALA A 10 21.04 -0.68 6.44
C ALA A 10 21.43 -2.10 6.85
N GLY A 11 22.71 -2.45 6.69
CA GLY A 11 23.29 -3.73 7.11
C GLY A 11 23.20 -3.95 8.61
N VAL A 12 23.63 -2.97 9.40
CA VAL A 12 23.58 -3.02 10.88
C VAL A 12 22.12 -3.01 11.37
N CYS A 13 21.25 -2.15 10.84
CA CYS A 13 19.84 -2.15 11.20
C CYS A 13 19.14 -3.49 10.89
N ARG A 14 19.53 -4.16 9.82
CA ARG A 14 19.05 -5.50 9.49
C ARG A 14 19.59 -6.55 10.46
N LEU A 15 20.86 -6.47 10.83
CA LEU A 15 21.47 -7.35 11.83
C LEU A 15 20.74 -7.22 13.17
N VAL A 16 20.57 -5.99 13.68
CA VAL A 16 19.87 -5.73 14.95
C VAL A 16 18.45 -6.28 14.92
N TRP A 17 17.70 -6.06 13.83
CA TRP A 17 16.37 -6.65 13.65
C TRP A 17 16.40 -8.18 13.73
N ASN A 18 17.32 -8.83 13.01
CA ASN A 18 17.37 -10.29 12.92
C ASN A 18 17.81 -10.93 14.25
N LEU A 19 18.79 -10.34 14.92
CA LEU A 19 19.22 -10.78 16.25
C LEU A 19 18.08 -10.66 17.27
N ALA A 20 17.45 -9.50 17.33
CA ALA A 20 16.34 -9.27 18.25
C ALA A 20 15.13 -10.18 17.96
N LEU A 21 14.86 -10.47 16.68
CA LEU A 21 13.83 -11.44 16.29
C LEU A 21 14.18 -12.85 16.77
N GLU A 22 15.43 -13.29 16.59
CA GLU A 22 15.86 -14.62 17.02
C GLU A 22 15.88 -14.75 18.54
N GLN A 23 16.33 -13.72 19.27
CA GLN A 23 16.22 -13.67 20.73
C GLN A 23 14.79 -13.88 21.20
N ARG A 24 13.79 -13.13 20.64
CA ARG A 24 12.39 -13.30 21.03
C ARG A 24 11.86 -14.69 20.70
N ARG A 25 12.27 -15.28 19.58
CA ARG A 25 11.91 -16.65 19.20
C ARG A 25 12.47 -17.68 20.17
N HIS A 26 13.76 -17.54 20.51
CA HIS A 26 14.45 -18.44 21.45
C HIS A 26 13.86 -18.32 22.85
N HIS A 27 13.65 -17.09 23.33
CA HIS A 27 13.05 -16.82 24.63
C HIS A 27 11.65 -17.41 24.73
N TRP A 28 10.79 -17.21 23.73
CA TRP A 28 9.45 -17.79 23.68
C TRP A 28 9.49 -19.32 23.78
N ARG A 29 10.36 -19.98 23.03
CA ARG A 29 10.43 -21.44 22.99
C ARG A 29 10.95 -22.07 24.28
N ASN A 30 11.92 -21.42 24.92
CA ASN A 30 12.71 -22.07 25.98
C ASN A 30 12.42 -21.51 27.37
N TYR A 31 12.00 -20.29 27.52
CA TYR A 31 11.95 -19.61 28.81
C TYR A 31 10.56 -19.09 29.19
N GLN A 32 9.74 -18.65 28.29
CA GLN A 32 8.48 -17.97 28.60
C GLN A 32 7.53 -18.84 29.42
N ALA A 33 7.42 -20.14 29.12
CA ALA A 33 6.60 -21.09 29.91
C ALA A 33 7.08 -21.25 31.35
N ARG A 34 8.37 -20.95 31.62
CA ARG A 34 8.98 -21.13 32.97
C ARG A 34 9.03 -19.83 33.75
N THR A 35 9.30 -18.71 33.14
CA THR A 35 9.56 -17.43 33.80
C THR A 35 8.38 -16.45 33.74
N GLY A 36 7.46 -16.63 32.79
CA GLY A 36 6.40 -15.65 32.53
C GLY A 36 6.90 -14.31 31.94
N ASP A 37 8.23 -14.13 31.84
CA ASP A 37 8.85 -12.90 31.40
C ASP A 37 8.70 -12.70 29.89
N ASN A 38 8.43 -11.46 29.48
CA ASN A 38 8.34 -11.07 28.09
C ASN A 38 9.53 -10.24 27.65
N LEU A 39 10.24 -10.70 26.65
CA LEU A 39 11.28 -9.91 25.99
C LEU A 39 10.63 -8.80 25.17
N ASN A 40 10.89 -7.55 25.56
CA ASN A 40 10.30 -6.36 24.94
C ASN A 40 11.37 -5.41 24.38
N TYR A 41 10.91 -4.29 23.81
CA TYR A 41 11.79 -3.25 23.27
C TYR A 41 12.80 -2.72 24.31
N VAL A 42 12.37 -2.52 25.57
CA VAL A 42 13.21 -1.90 26.61
C VAL A 42 14.38 -2.80 26.97
N THR A 43 14.12 -4.11 27.18
CA THR A 43 15.14 -5.10 27.47
C THR A 43 16.16 -5.19 26.34
N GLN A 44 15.67 -5.32 25.09
CA GLN A 44 16.55 -5.41 23.91
C GLN A 44 17.33 -4.11 23.64
N ALA A 45 16.80 -2.95 23.99
CA ALA A 45 17.51 -1.68 23.87
C ALA A 45 18.68 -1.56 24.87
N ARG A 46 18.55 -2.14 26.08
CA ARG A 46 19.67 -2.24 27.05
C ARG A 46 20.76 -3.18 26.52
N GLU A 47 20.42 -4.33 26.03
CA GLU A 47 21.35 -5.29 25.42
C GLU A 47 22.06 -4.70 24.20
N LEU A 48 21.34 -3.96 23.36
CA LEU A 48 21.94 -3.22 22.24
C LEU A 48 23.01 -2.24 22.73
N THR A 49 22.79 -1.58 23.85
CA THR A 49 23.79 -0.65 24.43
C THR A 49 25.05 -1.39 24.85
N ALA A 50 24.95 -2.58 25.42
CA ALA A 50 26.09 -3.43 25.75
C ALA A 50 26.82 -3.91 24.47
N LEU A 51 26.07 -4.44 23.49
CA LEU A 51 26.62 -4.88 22.20
C LEU A 51 27.41 -3.77 21.48
N ARG A 52 26.95 -2.52 21.54
CA ARG A 52 27.64 -1.37 20.95
C ARG A 52 28.97 -1.05 21.60
N ARG A 53 29.20 -1.44 22.85
CA ARG A 53 30.49 -1.28 23.53
C ARG A 53 31.52 -2.29 23.05
N GLU A 54 31.06 -3.48 22.72
CA GLU A 54 31.92 -4.63 22.34
C GLU A 54 32.17 -4.71 20.83
N VAL A 55 31.24 -4.20 20.01
CA VAL A 55 31.27 -4.41 18.55
C VAL A 55 31.39 -3.10 17.79
N ASP A 56 32.58 -2.82 17.27
CA ASP A 56 32.93 -1.54 16.62
C ASP A 56 32.08 -1.20 15.39
N PHE A 57 31.78 -2.17 14.53
CA PHE A 57 30.99 -1.89 13.33
C PHE A 57 29.53 -1.55 13.66
N VAL A 58 29.00 -2.03 14.78
CA VAL A 58 27.67 -1.62 15.30
C VAL A 58 27.78 -0.20 15.84
N ARG A 59 28.82 0.09 16.64
CA ARG A 59 29.06 1.44 17.18
C ARG A 59 29.27 2.50 16.09
N ALA A 60 29.80 2.11 14.93
CA ALA A 60 30.03 3.00 13.79
C ALA A 60 28.74 3.60 13.22
N VAL A 61 27.59 2.95 13.40
CA VAL A 61 26.28 3.42 12.96
C VAL A 61 25.60 4.27 14.03
N SER A 62 24.60 5.07 13.67
CA SER A 62 23.83 5.86 14.65
C SER A 62 22.96 4.94 15.51
N GLN A 63 23.06 5.09 16.83
CA GLN A 63 22.25 4.37 17.81
C GLN A 63 20.75 4.54 17.57
N THR A 64 20.34 5.73 17.15
CA THR A 64 18.94 6.03 16.84
C THR A 64 18.40 5.12 15.74
N CYS A 65 19.20 4.88 14.68
CA CYS A 65 18.78 3.97 13.59
C CYS A 65 18.56 2.53 14.08
N GLU A 66 19.41 2.07 14.98
CA GLU A 66 19.31 0.73 15.59
C GLU A 66 18.10 0.64 16.52
N GLN A 67 17.86 1.64 17.34
CA GLN A 67 16.66 1.72 18.18
C GLN A 67 15.38 1.73 17.35
N TYR A 68 15.37 2.43 16.20
CA TYR A 68 14.23 2.36 15.28
C TYR A 68 14.03 0.96 14.67
N ALA A 69 15.10 0.20 14.46
CA ALA A 69 14.98 -1.19 14.03
C ALA A 69 14.32 -2.07 15.11
N LEU A 70 14.67 -1.88 16.39
CA LEU A 70 14.02 -2.57 17.51
C LEU A 70 12.56 -2.15 17.70
N LYS A 71 12.25 -0.84 17.62
CA LYS A 71 10.87 -0.33 17.68
C LYS A 71 10.01 -0.91 16.57
N ALA A 72 10.54 -0.95 15.35
CA ALA A 72 9.82 -1.52 14.21
C ALA A 72 9.54 -3.03 14.39
N LEU A 73 10.44 -3.77 15.05
CA LEU A 73 10.20 -5.18 15.41
C LEU A 73 9.09 -5.29 16.47
N ASP A 74 9.12 -4.44 17.47
CA ASP A 74 8.11 -4.41 18.53
C ASP A 74 6.71 -4.09 17.96
N ASP A 75 6.63 -3.10 17.04
CA ASP A 75 5.41 -2.79 16.31
C ASP A 75 4.91 -3.95 15.45
N ALA A 76 5.83 -4.70 14.82
CA ALA A 76 5.48 -5.88 14.03
C ALA A 76 4.88 -6.99 14.90
N TYR A 77 5.43 -7.23 16.10
CA TYR A 77 4.85 -8.17 17.07
C TYR A 77 3.49 -7.69 17.61
N ARG A 78 3.37 -6.40 17.95
CA ARG A 78 2.08 -5.83 18.38
C ARG A 78 1.00 -6.02 17.32
N ARG A 79 1.33 -5.81 16.03
CA ARG A 79 0.40 -6.04 14.92
C ARG A 79 0.06 -7.52 14.75
N PHE A 80 1.02 -8.42 14.94
CA PHE A 80 0.80 -9.85 14.88
C PHE A 80 -0.19 -10.31 15.97
N PHE A 81 0.05 -9.95 17.24
CA PHE A 81 -0.84 -10.31 18.33
C PHE A 81 -2.25 -9.69 18.24
N LYS A 82 -2.38 -8.55 17.54
CA LYS A 82 -3.70 -7.95 17.24
C LYS A 82 -4.37 -8.53 15.99
N GLY A 83 -3.82 -9.57 15.36
CA GLY A 83 -4.35 -10.13 14.12
C GLY A 83 -4.24 -9.21 12.89
N LEU A 84 -3.53 -8.08 13.00
CA LEU A 84 -3.38 -7.07 11.94
C LEU A 84 -2.20 -7.34 10.99
N GLY A 85 -1.48 -8.43 11.18
CA GLY A 85 -0.33 -8.81 10.36
C GLY A 85 0.16 -10.22 10.64
N GLY A 86 0.98 -10.76 9.72
CA GLY A 86 1.64 -12.05 9.91
C GLY A 86 2.80 -11.97 10.91
N TYR A 87 3.30 -13.15 11.31
CA TYR A 87 4.46 -13.25 12.18
C TYR A 87 5.69 -12.55 11.59
N PRO A 88 6.45 -11.76 12.39
CA PRO A 88 7.63 -11.04 11.91
C PRO A 88 8.65 -11.96 11.24
N GLN A 89 9.16 -11.55 10.07
CA GLN A 89 10.09 -12.32 9.26
C GLN A 89 11.49 -11.73 9.28
N PRO A 90 12.55 -12.54 9.13
CA PRO A 90 13.92 -12.06 8.99
C PRO A 90 14.08 -11.14 7.79
N LYS A 91 14.82 -10.06 7.96
CA LYS A 91 15.16 -9.12 6.88
C LYS A 91 16.29 -9.66 6.01
N LYS A 92 16.18 -9.45 4.70
CA LYS A 92 17.15 -9.93 3.69
C LYS A 92 17.88 -8.76 3.02
N LYS A 93 19.20 -8.90 2.80
CA LYS A 93 20.04 -7.94 2.06
C LYS A 93 19.48 -7.71 0.65
N GLY A 94 19.45 -6.47 0.21
CA GLY A 94 18.93 -6.07 -1.11
C GLY A 94 17.40 -6.08 -1.24
N VAL A 95 16.68 -6.43 -0.17
CA VAL A 95 15.20 -6.46 -0.15
C VAL A 95 14.65 -5.52 0.91
N ASN A 96 15.22 -5.57 2.11
CA ASN A 96 14.73 -4.83 3.28
C ASN A 96 15.77 -3.82 3.79
N ASP A 97 16.61 -3.31 2.92
CA ASP A 97 17.65 -2.35 3.30
C ASP A 97 17.03 -0.98 3.55
N ALA A 98 16.97 -0.60 4.82
CA ALA A 98 16.44 0.68 5.28
C ALA A 98 16.97 1.00 6.68
N PHE A 99 17.05 2.29 6.98
CA PHE A 99 17.36 2.84 8.30
C PHE A 99 16.61 4.15 8.51
N THR A 100 16.33 4.49 9.77
CA THR A 100 15.49 5.65 10.13
C THR A 100 16.19 6.49 11.18
N PHE A 101 16.23 7.80 10.98
CA PHE A 101 16.67 8.79 11.94
C PHE A 101 15.49 9.49 12.60
N ASN A 102 15.71 9.99 13.83
CA ASN A 102 14.77 10.88 14.50
C ASN A 102 14.82 12.28 13.83
N GLY A 103 13.67 12.93 13.73
CA GLY A 103 13.57 14.26 13.13
C GLY A 103 14.40 15.34 13.82
N ARG A 104 14.68 15.18 15.13
CA ARG A 104 15.52 16.12 15.89
C ARG A 104 17.00 16.09 15.52
N GLU A 105 17.45 15.00 14.91
CA GLU A 105 18.86 14.76 14.57
C GLU A 105 19.19 15.15 13.13
N ILE A 106 18.19 15.49 12.34
CA ILE A 106 18.35 15.78 10.91
C ILE A 106 18.02 17.23 10.60
N VAL A 107 18.74 17.78 9.63
CA VAL A 107 18.47 19.11 9.07
C VAL A 107 18.18 18.95 7.59
N VAL A 108 17.11 19.55 7.11
CA VAL A 108 16.73 19.52 5.69
C VAL A 108 16.75 20.93 5.15
N GLU A 109 17.45 21.12 4.05
CA GLU A 109 17.55 22.41 3.37
C GLU A 109 17.14 22.29 1.91
N ARG A 110 16.44 23.30 1.43
CA ARG A 110 16.09 23.41 0.02
C ARG A 110 17.21 24.13 -0.73
N LEU A 111 17.76 23.50 -1.76
CA LEU A 111 18.79 24.10 -2.61
C LEU A 111 18.17 24.89 -3.78
N ASN A 112 17.14 24.32 -4.40
CA ASN A 112 16.39 24.95 -5.50
C ASN A 112 15.02 24.28 -5.70
N ARG A 113 14.31 24.62 -6.78
CA ARG A 113 12.99 24.06 -7.08
C ARG A 113 12.95 22.52 -7.13
N ARG A 114 14.05 21.86 -7.52
CA ARG A 114 14.11 20.41 -7.74
C ARG A 114 14.94 19.64 -6.73
N TRP A 115 15.83 20.31 -5.99
CA TRP A 115 16.82 19.67 -5.15
C TRP A 115 16.80 20.20 -3.74
N GLY A 116 16.98 19.30 -2.81
CA GLY A 116 17.25 19.57 -1.42
C GLY A 116 18.49 18.80 -0.95
N ARG A 117 18.97 19.14 0.25
CA ARG A 117 19.97 18.35 0.96
C ARG A 117 19.49 18.05 2.37
N VAL A 118 19.90 16.91 2.90
CA VAL A 118 19.62 16.49 4.27
C VAL A 118 20.94 16.15 4.96
N ARG A 119 21.12 16.67 6.16
CA ARG A 119 22.24 16.28 7.02
C ARG A 119 21.81 15.07 7.83
N LEU A 120 22.51 13.96 7.64
CA LEU A 120 22.30 12.71 8.37
C LEU A 120 23.47 12.47 9.31
N PRO A 121 23.24 12.17 10.61
CA PRO A 121 24.31 11.89 11.57
C PRO A 121 25.26 10.80 11.07
N LYS A 122 26.58 11.04 11.21
CA LYS A 122 27.67 10.15 10.76
C LYS A 122 27.78 9.91 9.25
N ILE A 123 26.89 10.45 8.42
CA ILE A 123 26.90 10.34 6.96
C ILE A 123 27.21 11.70 6.31
N GLY A 124 26.78 12.79 6.97
CA GLY A 124 26.96 14.14 6.45
C GLY A 124 25.81 14.59 5.54
N TRP A 125 26.10 15.55 4.67
CA TRP A 125 25.13 16.13 3.76
C TRP A 125 24.86 15.22 2.55
N VAL A 126 23.60 14.87 2.34
CA VAL A 126 23.13 14.06 1.22
C VAL A 126 22.18 14.88 0.36
N ARG A 127 22.48 14.98 -0.93
CA ARG A 127 21.61 15.64 -1.90
C ARG A 127 20.50 14.68 -2.34
N PHE A 128 19.26 15.17 -2.40
CA PHE A 128 18.11 14.38 -2.86
C PHE A 128 17.19 15.23 -3.74
N ARG A 129 16.39 14.54 -4.55
CA ARG A 129 15.38 15.19 -5.37
C ARG A 129 14.17 15.55 -4.50
N MET A 130 13.95 16.83 -4.29
CA MET A 130 12.83 17.35 -3.54
C MET A 130 11.58 17.45 -4.41
N THR A 131 10.52 16.72 -4.05
CA THR A 131 9.30 16.64 -4.86
C THR A 131 8.20 17.59 -4.39
N ARG A 132 8.29 18.07 -3.14
CA ARG A 132 7.34 19.00 -2.51
C ARG A 132 8.04 19.79 -1.41
N ASN A 133 7.42 20.89 -1.00
CA ASN A 133 7.85 21.58 0.22
C ASN A 133 7.57 20.72 1.44
N LEU A 134 8.41 20.84 2.44
CA LEU A 134 8.15 20.28 3.76
C LEU A 134 7.47 21.38 4.56
N SER A 135 6.25 21.11 5.04
CA SER A 135 5.56 21.93 6.03
C SER A 135 5.51 21.18 7.36
N GLY A 136 5.44 21.90 8.45
CA GLY A 136 5.36 21.34 9.80
C GLY A 136 6.68 20.78 10.35
N LYS A 137 6.60 20.16 11.52
CA LYS A 137 7.75 19.64 12.27
C LYS A 137 8.16 18.25 11.77
N ILE A 138 9.41 18.09 11.38
CA ILE A 138 9.97 16.81 10.98
C ILE A 138 10.00 15.86 12.18
N THR A 139 9.42 14.67 12.04
CA THR A 139 9.37 13.64 13.08
C THR A 139 10.42 12.56 12.88
N GLU A 140 10.63 12.16 11.63
CA GLU A 140 11.58 11.10 11.27
C GLU A 140 11.99 11.19 9.80
N ALA A 141 13.11 10.57 9.45
CA ALA A 141 13.50 10.35 8.07
C ALA A 141 13.97 8.91 7.86
N THR A 142 13.31 8.22 6.96
CA THR A 142 13.65 6.85 6.58
C THR A 142 14.34 6.83 5.22
N VAL A 143 15.56 6.32 5.17
CA VAL A 143 16.32 6.04 3.94
C VAL A 143 16.18 4.57 3.60
N ARG A 144 15.74 4.28 2.38
CA ARG A 144 15.47 2.90 1.92
C ARG A 144 16.03 2.65 0.53
N LEU A 145 16.63 1.48 0.35
CA LEU A 145 16.99 0.99 -0.98
C LEU A 145 15.74 0.46 -1.69
N THR A 146 15.49 1.02 -2.86
CA THR A 146 14.41 0.57 -3.76
C THR A 146 15.00 0.09 -5.08
N PRO A 147 14.22 -0.59 -5.93
CA PRO A 147 14.68 -0.94 -7.27
C PRO A 147 15.05 0.25 -8.17
N LEU A 148 14.68 1.47 -7.76
CA LEU A 148 14.99 2.73 -8.45
C LEU A 148 16.12 3.51 -7.75
N GLY A 149 16.87 2.88 -6.86
CA GLY A 149 17.93 3.49 -6.06
C GLY A 149 17.48 3.85 -4.64
N TRP A 150 18.37 4.52 -3.91
CA TRP A 150 18.09 5.01 -2.57
C TRP A 150 17.04 6.12 -2.60
N GLN A 151 16.10 6.05 -1.68
CA GLN A 151 15.03 7.03 -1.51
C GLN A 151 14.94 7.43 -0.06
N ILE A 152 14.62 8.71 0.18
CA ILE A 152 14.33 9.24 1.50
C ILE A 152 12.83 9.53 1.63
N SER A 153 12.24 9.14 2.75
CA SER A 153 10.88 9.50 3.16
C SER A 153 10.99 10.31 4.45
N ILE A 154 10.45 11.51 4.45
CA ILE A 154 10.48 12.42 5.59
C ILE A 154 9.05 12.50 6.14
N GLY A 155 8.88 12.12 7.39
CA GLY A 155 7.63 12.27 8.15
C GLY A 155 7.57 13.64 8.79
N CYS A 156 6.43 14.32 8.65
CA CYS A 156 6.17 15.60 9.27
C CYS A 156 4.86 15.54 10.08
N LYS A 157 4.79 16.29 11.17
CA LYS A 157 3.57 16.59 11.94
C LYS A 157 3.21 18.06 11.76
N ASP A 158 1.99 18.37 12.12
CA ASP A 158 1.48 19.75 12.08
C ASP A 158 1.66 20.40 10.70
N CYS A 159 1.46 19.56 9.67
CA CYS A 159 1.48 20.02 8.29
C CYS A 159 0.19 20.75 7.97
N ASP A 160 0.26 21.75 7.09
CA ASP A 160 -0.92 22.33 6.48
C ASP A 160 -1.71 21.21 5.79
N VAL A 161 -2.84 20.85 6.39
CA VAL A 161 -3.73 19.83 5.83
C VAL A 161 -4.49 20.50 4.70
N GLN A 162 -4.46 19.89 3.53
CA GLN A 162 -5.28 20.34 2.42
C GLN A 162 -6.77 20.24 2.82
N ASP A 163 -7.49 21.34 2.78
CA ASP A 163 -8.94 21.33 2.99
C ASP A 163 -9.60 20.56 1.85
N PHE A 164 -10.27 19.47 2.22
CA PHE A 164 -11.12 18.70 1.35
C PHE A 164 -12.59 19.09 1.58
N ALA A 165 -13.43 18.91 0.54
CA ALA A 165 -14.84 19.17 0.64
C ALA A 165 -15.48 18.39 1.80
N LYS A 166 -16.36 19.03 2.54
CA LYS A 166 -17.19 18.40 3.59
C LYS A 166 -18.55 18.00 3.06
N ASP A 167 -19.02 18.72 2.05
CA ASP A 167 -20.34 18.57 1.45
C ASP A 167 -20.24 17.88 0.07
N GLY A 168 -21.39 17.58 -0.49
CA GLY A 168 -21.50 16.89 -1.78
C GLY A 168 -21.25 15.38 -1.67
N THR A 169 -22.04 14.62 -2.42
CA THR A 169 -21.96 13.16 -2.45
C THR A 169 -21.77 12.68 -3.88
N VAL A 170 -20.87 11.72 -4.08
CA VAL A 170 -20.60 11.11 -5.40
C VAL A 170 -20.55 9.60 -5.29
N GLY A 171 -21.21 8.91 -6.24
CA GLY A 171 -21.08 7.47 -6.46
C GLY A 171 -19.94 7.17 -7.42
N ILE A 172 -19.16 6.14 -7.16
CA ILE A 172 -18.02 5.74 -8.02
C ILE A 172 -18.14 4.29 -8.41
N ASP A 173 -18.30 4.02 -9.70
CA ASP A 173 -18.09 2.69 -10.27
C ASP A 173 -16.61 2.45 -10.57
N ARG A 174 -16.09 1.29 -10.18
CA ARG A 174 -14.68 0.88 -10.32
C ARG A 174 -14.55 -0.20 -11.38
N GLY A 175 -14.24 0.21 -12.60
CA GLY A 175 -14.07 -0.65 -13.76
C GLY A 175 -12.62 -1.04 -14.08
N VAL A 176 -12.46 -1.86 -15.11
CA VAL A 176 -11.18 -2.24 -15.71
C VAL A 176 -10.90 -1.43 -16.97
N ALA A 177 -11.90 -1.22 -17.82
CA ALA A 177 -11.80 -0.41 -19.03
C ALA A 177 -11.78 1.08 -18.67
N VAL A 178 -12.76 1.53 -17.91
CA VAL A 178 -12.77 2.84 -17.26
C VAL A 178 -12.49 2.60 -15.77
N PRO A 179 -11.28 2.92 -15.29
CA PRO A 179 -10.88 2.70 -13.90
C PRO A 179 -11.81 3.28 -12.85
N LEU A 180 -12.30 4.51 -13.06
CA LEU A 180 -13.29 5.15 -12.22
C LEU A 180 -14.27 5.95 -13.09
N MET A 181 -15.56 5.67 -12.93
CA MET A 181 -16.66 6.46 -13.47
C MET A 181 -17.44 7.04 -12.30
N LEU A 182 -17.68 8.34 -12.34
CA LEU A 182 -18.41 9.07 -11.30
C LEU A 182 -19.89 9.25 -11.71
N SER A 183 -20.75 9.42 -10.71
CA SER A 183 -22.17 9.66 -10.93
C SER A 183 -22.49 11.03 -11.53
N ASP A 184 -21.55 11.97 -11.53
CA ASP A 184 -21.64 13.25 -12.25
C ASP A 184 -21.25 13.15 -13.74
N GLY A 185 -20.89 11.95 -14.22
CA GLY A 185 -20.45 11.68 -15.57
C GLY A 185 -18.94 11.83 -15.79
N ALA A 186 -18.18 12.34 -14.83
CA ALA A 186 -16.74 12.42 -14.93
C ALA A 186 -16.09 11.04 -14.89
N SER A 187 -15.02 10.85 -15.68
CA SER A 187 -14.27 9.59 -15.71
C SER A 187 -12.78 9.82 -15.59
N TYR A 188 -12.09 8.85 -14.97
CA TYR A 188 -10.64 8.87 -14.80
C TYR A 188 -10.01 7.65 -15.44
N THR A 189 -9.11 7.88 -16.40
CA THR A 189 -8.40 6.84 -17.13
C THR A 189 -6.96 6.70 -16.65
N MET A 190 -6.38 5.52 -16.85
CA MET A 190 -4.98 5.27 -16.49
C MET A 190 -4.03 5.97 -17.47
N PRO A 191 -2.87 6.49 -16.97
CA PRO A 191 -1.86 7.08 -17.86
C PRO A 191 -1.36 6.08 -18.92
N GLU A 192 -1.32 6.49 -20.19
CA GLU A 192 -0.86 5.66 -21.32
C GLU A 192 0.55 5.10 -21.13
N MET A 193 1.41 5.82 -20.41
CA MET A 193 2.76 5.38 -20.07
C MET A 193 2.78 4.02 -19.38
N LEU A 194 1.72 3.63 -18.66
CA LEU A 194 1.62 2.32 -18.02
C LEU A 194 1.57 1.18 -19.04
N ALA A 195 0.84 1.35 -20.14
CA ALA A 195 0.78 0.38 -21.24
C ALA A 195 2.16 0.22 -21.92
N VAL A 196 2.88 1.34 -22.10
CA VAL A 196 4.25 1.32 -22.65
C VAL A 196 5.21 0.57 -21.72
N LEU A 197 5.13 0.84 -20.41
CA LEU A 197 5.97 0.17 -19.43
C LEU A 197 5.65 -1.32 -19.29
N ASP A 198 4.37 -1.72 -19.40
CA ASP A 198 3.97 -3.12 -19.38
C ASP A 198 4.52 -3.88 -20.59
N ARG A 199 4.47 -3.30 -21.80
CA ARG A 199 5.11 -3.87 -22.99
C ARG A 199 6.63 -4.06 -22.81
N LYS A 200 7.32 -3.02 -22.28
CA LYS A 200 8.77 -3.10 -21.98
C LYS A 200 9.08 -4.14 -20.93
N ALA A 201 8.26 -4.25 -19.89
CA ALA A 201 8.43 -5.24 -18.81
C ALA A 201 8.25 -6.66 -19.34
N ARG A 202 7.22 -6.92 -20.17
CA ARG A 202 7.02 -8.22 -20.83
C ARG A 202 8.20 -8.61 -21.71
N LYS A 203 8.75 -7.70 -22.52
CA LYS A 203 9.96 -7.94 -23.32
C LYS A 203 11.16 -8.29 -22.43
N ALA A 204 11.37 -7.52 -21.35
CA ALA A 204 12.43 -7.78 -20.39
C ALA A 204 12.26 -9.12 -19.65
N GLN A 205 11.04 -9.52 -19.33
CA GLN A 205 10.73 -10.83 -18.72
C GLN A 205 11.05 -12.00 -19.65
N ARG A 206 10.78 -11.89 -20.97
CA ARG A 206 11.16 -12.91 -21.96
C ARG A 206 12.69 -13.05 -22.05
N ILE A 207 13.43 -11.94 -21.99
CA ILE A 207 14.88 -11.96 -21.94
C ILE A 207 15.39 -12.65 -20.67
N LEU A 208 14.79 -12.30 -19.51
CA LEU A 208 15.13 -12.90 -18.22
C LEU A 208 14.92 -14.42 -18.21
N ALA A 209 13.80 -14.90 -18.76
CA ALA A 209 13.45 -16.32 -18.81
C ALA A 209 14.48 -17.18 -19.61
N ARG A 210 15.15 -16.57 -20.60
CA ARG A 210 16.16 -17.25 -21.43
C ARG A 210 17.56 -17.24 -20.82
N ARG A 211 17.76 -16.58 -19.65
CA ARG A 211 19.11 -16.47 -19.03
C ARG A 211 19.31 -17.56 -17.99
N LYS A 212 20.52 -18.11 -17.94
CA LYS A 212 20.93 -19.09 -16.91
C LYS A 212 20.82 -18.45 -15.52
N ARG A 213 20.06 -19.08 -14.64
CA ARG A 213 19.92 -18.62 -13.25
C ARG A 213 21.28 -18.55 -12.57
N GLY A 214 21.49 -17.51 -11.74
CA GLY A 214 22.78 -17.29 -11.05
C GLY A 214 23.82 -16.53 -11.87
N SER A 215 23.69 -16.41 -13.21
CA SER A 215 24.65 -15.67 -14.03
C SER A 215 24.51 -14.15 -13.85
N ASN A 216 25.59 -13.40 -14.09
CA ASN A 216 25.57 -11.92 -14.07
C ASN A 216 24.56 -11.35 -15.08
N ARG A 217 24.43 -11.99 -16.26
CA ARG A 217 23.44 -11.61 -17.28
C ARG A 217 22.00 -11.81 -16.79
N HIS A 218 21.73 -12.87 -16.01
CA HIS A 218 20.44 -13.08 -15.38
C HIS A 218 20.15 -12.01 -14.30
N ALA A 219 21.15 -11.69 -13.46
CA ALA A 219 21.02 -10.66 -12.43
C ALA A 219 20.72 -9.29 -13.05
N LEU A 220 21.40 -8.92 -14.14
CA LEU A 220 21.17 -7.66 -14.86
C LEU A 220 19.77 -7.61 -15.49
N ALA A 221 19.33 -8.68 -16.14
CA ALA A 221 17.99 -8.79 -16.71
C ALA A 221 16.91 -8.69 -15.63
N ARG A 222 17.11 -9.34 -14.47
CA ARG A 222 16.22 -9.26 -13.31
C ARG A 222 16.12 -7.82 -12.79
N ARG A 223 17.25 -7.12 -12.61
CA ARG A 223 17.26 -5.71 -12.19
C ARG A 223 16.42 -4.84 -13.14
N ARG A 224 16.56 -5.04 -14.46
CA ARG A 224 15.77 -4.30 -15.47
C ARG A 224 14.26 -4.55 -15.34
N VAL A 225 13.84 -5.81 -15.18
CA VAL A 225 12.42 -6.15 -14.97
C VAL A 225 11.88 -5.47 -13.71
N VAL A 226 12.63 -5.58 -12.61
CA VAL A 226 12.22 -5.02 -11.32
C VAL A 226 12.13 -3.49 -11.38
N ALA A 227 13.08 -2.82 -12.02
CA ALA A 227 13.06 -1.36 -12.21
C ALA A 227 11.86 -0.89 -13.04
N LEU A 228 11.54 -1.59 -14.14
CA LEU A 228 10.36 -1.26 -14.97
C LEU A 228 9.05 -1.41 -14.19
N LYS A 229 8.91 -2.50 -13.44
CA LYS A 229 7.72 -2.72 -12.58
C LYS A 229 7.63 -1.68 -11.46
N ALA A 230 8.74 -1.33 -10.82
CA ALA A 230 8.77 -0.30 -9.78
C ALA A 230 8.41 1.09 -10.33
N LYS A 231 8.88 1.43 -11.56
CA LYS A 231 8.50 2.67 -12.24
C LYS A 231 6.99 2.70 -12.52
N ALA A 232 6.42 1.61 -13.03
CA ALA A 232 4.98 1.49 -13.29
C ALA A 232 4.16 1.63 -11.99
N ALA A 233 4.59 0.96 -10.90
CA ALA A 233 3.94 1.07 -9.58
C ALA A 233 3.95 2.52 -9.04
N ARG A 234 5.06 3.25 -9.23
CA ARG A 234 5.16 4.66 -8.83
C ARG A 234 4.22 5.57 -9.61
N ILE A 235 4.14 5.39 -10.94
CA ILE A 235 3.23 6.17 -11.80
C ILE A 235 1.78 5.90 -11.40
N ARG A 236 1.42 4.63 -11.17
CA ARG A 236 0.08 4.24 -10.72
C ARG A 236 -0.27 4.86 -9.37
N LYS A 237 0.67 4.81 -8.42
CA LYS A 237 0.49 5.45 -7.12
C LYS A 237 0.27 6.96 -7.23
N HIS A 238 1.02 7.63 -8.09
CA HIS A 238 0.88 9.06 -8.34
C HIS A 238 -0.49 9.39 -8.92
N TRP A 239 -0.89 8.68 -9.98
CA TRP A 239 -2.23 8.81 -10.56
C TRP A 239 -3.34 8.61 -9.54
N ALA A 240 -3.26 7.55 -8.73
CA ALA A 240 -4.25 7.29 -7.68
C ALA A 240 -4.31 8.43 -6.64
N HIS A 241 -3.17 9.03 -6.28
CA HIS A 241 -3.14 10.20 -5.39
C HIS A 241 -3.77 11.44 -6.03
N GLU A 242 -3.46 11.75 -7.28
CA GLU A 242 -4.03 12.89 -8.00
C GLU A 242 -5.54 12.73 -8.16
N THR A 243 -5.98 11.56 -8.66
CA THR A 243 -7.41 11.27 -8.87
C THR A 243 -8.20 11.34 -7.57
N THR A 244 -7.75 10.66 -6.52
CA THR A 244 -8.47 10.69 -5.23
C THR A 244 -8.44 12.08 -4.58
N THR A 245 -7.39 12.88 -4.81
CA THR A 245 -7.35 14.27 -4.35
C THR A 245 -8.36 15.13 -5.12
N ALA A 246 -8.45 14.98 -6.45
CA ALA A 246 -9.42 15.71 -7.27
C ALA A 246 -10.86 15.39 -6.84
N ILE A 247 -11.17 14.11 -6.61
CA ILE A 247 -12.49 13.69 -6.13
C ILE A 247 -12.81 14.31 -4.75
N CYS A 248 -11.92 14.18 -3.78
CA CYS A 248 -12.15 14.66 -2.41
C CYS A 248 -12.13 16.20 -2.29
N ARG A 249 -11.62 16.94 -3.28
CA ARG A 249 -11.77 18.40 -3.33
C ARG A 249 -13.20 18.84 -3.65
N ASN A 250 -13.92 18.03 -4.41
CA ASN A 250 -15.26 18.38 -4.88
C ASN A 250 -16.38 17.72 -4.07
N TYR A 251 -16.09 16.58 -3.42
CA TYR A 251 -17.09 15.77 -2.74
C TYR A 251 -16.61 15.36 -1.34
N GLY A 252 -17.43 15.66 -0.34
CA GLY A 252 -17.18 15.25 1.07
C GLY A 252 -17.49 13.77 1.29
N THR A 253 -18.56 13.27 0.70
CA THR A 253 -19.01 11.88 0.80
C THR A 253 -18.77 11.12 -0.50
N VAL A 254 -18.07 9.99 -0.41
CA VAL A 254 -17.78 9.12 -1.54
C VAL A 254 -18.43 7.76 -1.31
N VAL A 255 -19.31 7.36 -2.23
CA VAL A 255 -19.98 6.05 -2.21
C VAL A 255 -19.29 5.11 -3.18
N ILE A 256 -18.89 3.94 -2.68
CA ILE A 256 -18.22 2.89 -3.48
C ILE A 256 -18.81 1.52 -3.19
N GLU A 257 -18.68 0.60 -4.12
CA GLU A 257 -19.06 -0.79 -3.91
C GLU A 257 -18.13 -1.51 -2.92
N ARG A 258 -18.65 -2.47 -2.15
CA ARG A 258 -17.87 -3.37 -1.28
C ARG A 258 -17.29 -4.53 -2.09
N LEU A 259 -16.28 -4.25 -2.93
CA LEU A 259 -15.65 -5.27 -3.76
C LEU A 259 -14.65 -6.13 -2.98
N ARG A 260 -14.85 -7.45 -3.01
CA ARG A 260 -13.90 -8.43 -2.45
C ARG A 260 -12.78 -8.72 -3.46
N THR A 261 -11.89 -7.76 -3.68
CA THR A 261 -10.84 -7.84 -4.71
C THR A 261 -9.99 -9.12 -4.59
N ARG A 262 -9.73 -9.59 -3.34
CA ARG A 262 -8.99 -10.83 -3.11
C ARG A 262 -9.71 -12.06 -3.68
N ASP A 263 -11.03 -12.14 -3.49
CA ASP A 263 -11.84 -13.25 -4.00
C ASP A 263 -11.99 -13.16 -5.52
N MET A 264 -12.19 -11.94 -6.05
CA MET A 264 -12.27 -11.69 -7.48
C MET A 264 -10.99 -12.05 -8.23
N THR A 265 -9.83 -11.98 -7.59
CA THR A 265 -8.51 -12.25 -8.21
C THR A 265 -7.92 -13.61 -7.85
N LYS A 266 -8.71 -14.52 -7.26
CA LYS A 266 -8.31 -15.92 -7.03
C LYS A 266 -7.92 -16.61 -8.34
N SER A 267 -6.96 -17.52 -8.25
CA SER A 267 -6.56 -18.35 -9.38
C SER A 267 -7.72 -19.27 -9.82
N ALA A 268 -7.85 -19.48 -11.11
CA ALA A 268 -8.76 -20.45 -11.69
C ALA A 268 -8.04 -21.73 -12.15
N SER A 269 -6.83 -22.00 -11.66
CA SER A 269 -6.02 -23.15 -12.12
C SER A 269 -6.63 -24.50 -11.77
N GLY A 270 -7.50 -24.58 -10.74
CA GLY A 270 -8.05 -25.85 -10.24
C GLY A 270 -6.99 -26.71 -9.55
N THR A 271 -7.30 -27.97 -9.37
CA THR A 271 -6.42 -29.04 -8.88
C THR A 271 -6.02 -29.98 -10.02
N MET A 272 -5.14 -30.94 -9.76
CA MET A 272 -4.81 -31.98 -10.76
C MET A 272 -6.03 -32.85 -11.10
N GLU A 273 -6.89 -33.14 -10.14
CA GLU A 273 -8.11 -33.92 -10.30
C GLU A 273 -9.23 -33.13 -11.00
N ASN A 274 -9.31 -31.83 -10.74
CA ASN A 274 -10.29 -30.91 -11.31
C ASN A 274 -9.60 -29.71 -11.93
N PRO A 275 -9.03 -29.80 -13.14
CA PRO A 275 -8.32 -28.68 -13.78
C PRO A 275 -9.29 -27.56 -14.12
N GLY A 276 -8.83 -26.33 -13.87
CA GLY A 276 -9.63 -25.14 -14.07
C GLY A 276 -9.87 -24.79 -15.54
N LYS A 277 -11.04 -24.22 -15.83
CA LYS A 277 -11.41 -23.73 -17.17
C LYS A 277 -11.06 -22.25 -17.34
N ASN A 278 -10.76 -21.84 -18.59
CA ASN A 278 -10.47 -20.44 -18.96
C ASN A 278 -9.37 -19.77 -18.13
N VAL A 279 -8.36 -20.53 -17.67
CA VAL A 279 -7.28 -20.07 -16.76
C VAL A 279 -6.52 -18.89 -17.33
N ALA A 280 -6.23 -18.88 -18.64
CA ALA A 280 -5.50 -17.79 -19.30
C ALA A 280 -6.30 -16.48 -19.31
N GLN A 281 -7.60 -16.55 -19.63
CA GLN A 281 -8.52 -15.43 -19.64
C GLN A 281 -8.67 -14.85 -18.22
N LYS A 282 -8.91 -15.72 -17.22
CA LYS A 282 -9.01 -15.32 -15.81
C LYS A 282 -7.73 -14.67 -15.32
N ARG A 283 -6.55 -15.18 -15.70
CA ARG A 283 -5.25 -14.57 -15.39
C ARG A 283 -5.10 -13.18 -16.00
N GLY A 284 -5.62 -12.99 -17.22
CA GLY A 284 -5.69 -11.68 -17.89
C GLY A 284 -6.53 -10.69 -17.09
N LEU A 285 -7.75 -11.07 -16.73
CA LEU A 285 -8.67 -10.26 -15.91
C LEU A 285 -8.08 -9.94 -14.53
N ASN A 286 -7.54 -10.94 -13.83
CA ASN A 286 -6.91 -10.72 -12.53
C ASN A 286 -5.77 -9.68 -12.61
N ARG A 287 -4.94 -9.76 -13.67
CA ARG A 287 -3.89 -8.76 -13.90
C ARG A 287 -4.46 -7.38 -14.15
N ALA A 288 -5.53 -7.27 -14.91
CA ALA A 288 -6.18 -6.00 -15.23
C ALA A 288 -6.74 -5.35 -13.95
N ILE A 289 -7.51 -6.09 -13.14
CA ILE A 289 -8.04 -5.63 -11.83
C ILE A 289 -6.91 -5.16 -10.90
N LEU A 290 -5.86 -5.97 -10.73
CA LEU A 290 -4.72 -5.64 -9.87
C LEU A 290 -3.91 -4.43 -10.41
N ASN A 291 -3.91 -4.21 -11.72
CA ASN A 291 -3.23 -3.08 -12.34
C ASN A 291 -3.97 -1.76 -12.10
N VAL A 292 -5.28 -1.74 -11.98
CA VAL A 292 -6.03 -0.52 -11.59
C VAL A 292 -5.70 -0.13 -10.14
N GLY A 293 -5.57 -1.12 -9.24
CA GLY A 293 -5.21 -0.88 -7.84
C GLY A 293 -6.39 -0.38 -7.00
N TRP A 294 -7.58 -0.94 -7.19
CA TRP A 294 -8.81 -0.56 -6.47
C TRP A 294 -8.64 -0.44 -4.96
N HIS A 295 -7.93 -1.39 -4.33
CA HIS A 295 -7.66 -1.33 -2.90
C HIS A 295 -6.82 -0.10 -2.50
N GLN A 296 -5.85 0.29 -3.34
CA GLN A 296 -5.03 1.48 -3.08
C GLN A 296 -5.87 2.76 -3.17
N ILE A 297 -6.74 2.86 -4.19
CA ILE A 297 -7.67 3.97 -4.37
C ILE A 297 -8.61 4.05 -3.17
N GLU A 298 -9.23 2.95 -2.79
CA GLU A 298 -10.11 2.84 -1.62
C GLU A 298 -9.41 3.30 -0.35
N THR A 299 -8.20 2.81 -0.08
CA THR A 299 -7.40 3.25 1.09
C THR A 299 -7.14 4.75 1.06
N MET A 300 -6.88 5.34 -0.12
CA MET A 300 -6.64 6.77 -0.25
C MET A 300 -7.90 7.60 -0.03
N LEU A 301 -9.05 7.12 -0.48
CA LEU A 301 -10.34 7.78 -0.23
C LEU A 301 -10.67 7.80 1.27
N PHE A 302 -10.40 6.70 2.00
CA PHE A 302 -10.68 6.62 3.43
C PHE A 302 -9.97 7.66 4.30
N TYR A 303 -8.78 8.10 3.92
CA TYR A 303 -8.09 9.14 4.70
C TYR A 303 -8.20 10.55 4.11
N LYS A 304 -8.77 10.70 2.90
CA LYS A 304 -8.94 12.00 2.25
C LYS A 304 -10.38 12.51 2.31
N ALA A 305 -11.37 11.65 2.00
CA ALA A 305 -12.76 12.02 2.03
C ALA A 305 -13.23 12.24 3.48
N HIS A 306 -14.21 13.13 3.67
CA HIS A 306 -14.87 13.32 4.95
C HIS A 306 -15.61 12.04 5.36
N GLN A 307 -16.29 11.40 4.41
CA GLN A 307 -16.99 10.13 4.62
C GLN A 307 -16.83 9.21 3.41
N VAL A 308 -16.67 7.90 3.66
CA VAL A 308 -16.73 6.85 2.62
C VAL A 308 -17.78 5.84 3.00
N VAL A 309 -18.79 5.68 2.13
CA VAL A 309 -19.87 4.72 2.27
C VAL A 309 -19.62 3.53 1.35
N LYS A 310 -19.75 2.32 1.89
CA LYS A 310 -19.63 1.09 1.11
C LYS A 310 -20.98 0.43 0.92
N VAL A 311 -21.41 0.25 -0.32
CA VAL A 311 -22.68 -0.39 -0.68
C VAL A 311 -22.49 -1.81 -1.21
N ASP A 312 -23.57 -2.60 -1.17
CA ASP A 312 -23.61 -3.94 -1.76
C ASP A 312 -23.51 -3.84 -3.31
N PRO A 313 -22.53 -4.54 -3.95
CA PRO A 313 -22.36 -4.51 -5.41
C PRO A 313 -23.47 -5.25 -6.19
N ARG A 314 -24.36 -5.98 -5.55
CA ARG A 314 -25.40 -6.75 -6.22
C ARG A 314 -26.29 -5.84 -7.05
N PHE A 315 -26.50 -6.20 -8.31
CA PHE A 315 -27.39 -5.55 -9.27
C PHE A 315 -27.10 -4.08 -9.63
N THR A 316 -26.02 -3.47 -9.11
CA THR A 316 -25.67 -2.07 -9.44
C THR A 316 -25.53 -1.85 -10.94
N SER A 317 -25.00 -2.81 -11.70
CA SER A 317 -24.83 -2.76 -13.14
C SER A 317 -26.04 -3.22 -13.96
N GLN A 318 -27.09 -3.79 -13.32
CA GLN A 318 -28.26 -4.34 -13.98
C GLN A 318 -29.52 -3.51 -13.68
N THR A 319 -29.48 -2.65 -12.67
CA THR A 319 -30.56 -1.77 -12.29
C THR A 319 -30.59 -0.54 -13.19
N CYS A 320 -31.76 -0.15 -13.65
CA CYS A 320 -31.94 1.11 -14.34
C CYS A 320 -31.95 2.27 -13.34
N SER A 321 -31.07 3.25 -13.52
CA SER A 321 -31.01 4.44 -12.65
C SER A 321 -32.23 5.37 -12.80
N CYS A 322 -33.01 5.23 -13.88
CA CYS A 322 -34.21 6.01 -14.15
C CYS A 322 -35.44 5.41 -13.48
N CYS A 323 -35.77 4.12 -13.74
CA CYS A 323 -37.02 3.49 -13.30
C CYS A 323 -36.83 2.42 -12.19
N GLY A 324 -35.62 2.10 -11.80
CA GLY A 324 -35.32 1.09 -10.79
C GLY A 324 -35.47 -0.38 -11.22
N ALA A 325 -35.93 -0.66 -12.45
CA ALA A 325 -36.10 -2.02 -12.95
C ALA A 325 -34.76 -2.76 -13.00
N VAL A 326 -34.76 -4.01 -12.55
CA VAL A 326 -33.56 -4.87 -12.54
C VAL A 326 -33.68 -5.93 -13.63
N ASP A 327 -32.90 -5.80 -14.69
CA ASP A 327 -32.87 -6.79 -15.78
C ASP A 327 -31.45 -6.88 -16.37
N SER A 328 -30.90 -8.09 -16.36
CA SER A 328 -29.57 -8.36 -16.94
C SER A 328 -29.49 -8.08 -18.44
N ARG A 329 -30.61 -8.17 -19.16
CA ARG A 329 -30.73 -7.88 -20.61
C ARG A 329 -30.59 -6.39 -20.93
N SER A 330 -30.83 -5.52 -19.96
CA SER A 330 -30.67 -4.06 -20.11
C SER A 330 -29.20 -3.65 -20.34
N ARG A 331 -28.24 -4.42 -19.84
CA ARG A 331 -26.80 -4.19 -20.11
C ARG A 331 -26.40 -4.90 -21.40
N LYS A 332 -26.48 -4.21 -22.54
CA LYS A 332 -26.17 -4.76 -23.86
C LYS A 332 -24.70 -5.13 -24.02
N ASN A 333 -23.80 -4.30 -23.51
CA ASN A 333 -22.36 -4.54 -23.49
C ASN A 333 -21.71 -3.74 -22.34
N GLN A 334 -20.38 -3.65 -22.33
CA GLN A 334 -19.65 -2.95 -21.27
C GLN A 334 -19.88 -1.43 -21.28
N ALA A 335 -20.19 -0.83 -22.41
CA ALA A 335 -20.35 0.63 -22.56
C ALA A 335 -21.83 1.05 -22.69
N SER A 336 -22.75 0.18 -23.11
CA SER A 336 -24.14 0.52 -23.43
C SER A 336 -25.13 -0.17 -22.50
N PHE A 337 -25.96 0.63 -21.88
CA PHE A 337 -27.13 0.24 -21.09
C PHE A 337 -28.39 0.75 -21.77
N VAL A 338 -29.36 -0.14 -22.02
CA VAL A 338 -30.68 0.20 -22.58
C VAL A 338 -31.74 -0.53 -21.76
N CYS A 339 -32.50 0.22 -20.98
CA CYS A 339 -33.52 -0.38 -20.11
C CYS A 339 -34.60 -1.07 -20.92
N THR A 340 -34.87 -2.34 -20.62
CA THR A 340 -35.90 -3.12 -21.28
C THR A 340 -37.32 -2.72 -20.89
N THR A 341 -37.46 -1.99 -19.76
CA THR A 341 -38.77 -1.57 -19.20
C THR A 341 -39.14 -0.15 -19.64
N CYS A 342 -38.24 0.83 -19.46
CA CYS A 342 -38.57 2.23 -19.72
C CYS A 342 -37.84 2.83 -20.95
N GLY A 343 -37.01 2.06 -21.64
CA GLY A 343 -36.25 2.53 -22.81
C GLY A 343 -35.08 3.47 -22.51
N PHE A 344 -34.82 3.77 -21.23
CA PHE A 344 -33.71 4.66 -20.83
C PHE A 344 -32.37 4.16 -21.39
N HIS A 345 -31.65 5.06 -22.05
CA HIS A 345 -30.34 4.76 -22.65
C HIS A 345 -29.24 5.56 -21.99
N ALA A 346 -28.16 4.90 -21.57
CA ALA A 346 -27.00 5.53 -20.94
C ALA A 346 -25.70 4.72 -21.16
N ASN A 347 -24.57 5.34 -20.80
CA ASN A 347 -23.34 4.58 -20.60
C ASN A 347 -23.51 3.63 -19.40
N ALA A 348 -23.15 2.36 -19.56
CA ALA A 348 -23.38 1.31 -18.56
C ALA A 348 -22.63 1.58 -17.24
N ASP A 349 -21.40 2.10 -17.31
CA ASP A 349 -20.61 2.42 -16.13
C ASP A 349 -21.14 3.68 -15.41
N HIS A 350 -21.66 4.67 -16.18
CA HIS A 350 -22.33 5.84 -15.60
C HIS A 350 -23.64 5.47 -14.92
N ASN A 351 -24.49 4.62 -15.57
CA ASN A 351 -25.70 4.07 -14.93
C ASN A 351 -25.37 3.33 -13.61
N ALA A 352 -24.27 2.54 -13.60
CA ALA A 352 -23.83 1.86 -12.38
C ALA A 352 -23.42 2.85 -11.30
N ALA A 353 -22.67 3.91 -11.65
CA ALA A 353 -22.26 4.95 -10.69
C ALA A 353 -23.45 5.69 -10.06
N LEU A 354 -24.51 5.97 -10.84
CA LEU A 354 -25.78 6.53 -10.32
C LEU A 354 -26.48 5.58 -9.35
N ASN A 355 -26.54 4.28 -9.67
CA ASN A 355 -27.13 3.27 -8.78
C ASN A 355 -26.31 3.11 -7.48
N ILE A 356 -24.98 3.22 -7.55
CA ILE A 356 -24.10 3.21 -6.38
C ILE A 356 -24.42 4.43 -5.50
N LEU A 357 -24.57 5.62 -6.10
CA LEU A 357 -24.96 6.82 -5.37
C LEU A 357 -26.32 6.67 -4.69
N HIS A 358 -27.34 6.19 -5.41
CA HIS A 358 -28.69 5.96 -4.86
C HIS A 358 -28.66 5.01 -3.67
N LYS A 359 -27.92 3.89 -3.77
CA LYS A 359 -27.77 2.96 -2.64
C LYS A 359 -27.05 3.57 -1.44
N GLY A 360 -26.13 4.50 -1.65
CA GLY A 360 -25.42 5.20 -0.58
C GLY A 360 -26.28 6.23 0.15
N ASN A 361 -27.26 6.83 -0.55
CA ASN A 361 -28.20 7.80 0.00
C ASN A 361 -29.40 7.14 0.72
N THR A 362 -29.64 5.84 0.49
CA THR A 362 -30.64 5.09 1.23
C THR A 362 -30.09 4.82 2.64
N PRO A 363 -30.76 5.18 3.73
CA PRO A 363 -30.26 4.96 5.07
C PRO A 363 -30.13 3.45 5.35
N VAL A 364 -28.93 2.91 5.16
CA VAL A 364 -28.61 1.57 5.63
C VAL A 364 -28.32 1.68 7.11
N VAL A 365 -29.22 1.12 7.92
CA VAL A 365 -28.99 0.89 9.36
C VAL A 365 -27.92 -0.19 9.49
N GLU A 366 -26.65 0.16 9.26
CA GLU A 366 -25.52 -0.65 9.69
C GLU A 366 -24.58 0.21 10.55
N PRO A 367 -24.04 -0.34 11.66
CA PRO A 367 -23.17 0.41 12.54
C PRO A 367 -21.93 0.88 11.76
N SER A 368 -21.65 2.17 11.86
CA SER A 368 -20.53 2.83 11.20
C SER A 368 -19.23 2.05 11.45
N ALA A 369 -18.35 1.96 10.47
CA ALA A 369 -17.05 1.30 10.59
C ALA A 369 -16.19 1.83 11.76
N ARG A 370 -16.48 3.05 12.27
CA ARG A 370 -15.93 3.58 13.52
C ARG A 370 -16.38 2.79 14.76
N MET A 371 -17.59 2.23 14.78
CA MET A 371 -18.06 1.37 15.88
C MET A 371 -17.51 -0.06 15.77
N ALA A 372 -17.32 -0.59 14.56
CA ALA A 372 -16.68 -1.88 14.35
C ALA A 372 -15.20 -1.85 14.82
N LEU A 373 -14.46 -0.79 14.47
CA LEU A 373 -13.07 -0.61 14.98
C LEU A 373 -13.02 -0.42 16.51
N LYS A 374 -14.00 0.26 17.11
CA LYS A 374 -14.10 0.38 18.58
C LYS A 374 -14.51 -0.93 19.25
N ARG A 375 -15.37 -1.75 18.64
CA ARG A 375 -15.72 -3.08 19.16
C ARG A 375 -14.56 -4.07 19.05
N GLU A 376 -13.79 -4.06 17.95
CA GLU A 376 -12.57 -4.87 17.82
C GLU A 376 -11.46 -4.42 18.77
N LEU A 377 -11.43 -3.16 19.18
CA LEU A 377 -10.48 -2.62 20.17
C LEU A 377 -10.91 -2.85 21.63
N SER A 378 -12.18 -3.18 21.91
CA SER A 378 -12.71 -3.43 23.26
C SER A 378 -12.96 -4.90 23.59
N GLY A 379 -12.85 -5.80 22.63
CA GLY A 379 -12.96 -7.23 22.83
C GLY A 379 -11.69 -7.79 23.47
N LYS A 380 -11.71 -8.07 24.78
CA LYS A 380 -10.73 -8.92 25.43
C LYS A 380 -10.78 -10.30 24.77
N PRO A 381 -9.64 -10.90 24.34
CA PRO A 381 -9.65 -12.30 23.98
C PRO A 381 -9.84 -13.11 25.26
N GLU A 382 -10.92 -13.89 25.33
CA GLU A 382 -11.00 -15.01 26.26
C GLU A 382 -9.89 -15.99 25.91
N ILE A 383 -9.04 -16.23 26.90
CA ILE A 383 -8.00 -17.24 26.86
C ILE A 383 -8.72 -18.58 26.96
N LEU A 384 -8.92 -19.27 25.84
CA LEU A 384 -9.12 -20.71 25.85
C LEU A 384 -7.75 -21.35 25.99
N GLY A 385 -7.59 -21.99 27.16
CA GLY A 385 -6.41 -22.79 27.45
C GLY A 385 -6.30 -24.01 26.52
N LEU A 386 -5.12 -24.23 26.06
CA LEU A 386 -4.40 -25.52 25.95
C LEU A 386 -2.91 -25.18 25.78
#